data_d2254af9c68c546e9a22ec83e91d298e
#
_entry.id   d2254af9c68c546e9a22ec83e91d298e
#
_cell.length_a   1.000
_cell.length_b   1.000
_cell.length_c   1.000
_cell.angle_alpha   90.00
_cell.angle_beta   90.00
_cell.angle_gamma   90.00
#
_symmetry.space_group_name_H-M   'P 1'
#
loop_
_entity.id
_entity.type
_entity.pdbx_description
1 polymer ?
#
loop_
_entity_poly.entity_id
_entity_poly.type
_entity_poly.pdbx_seq_one_letter_code
_entity_poly.pdbx_strand_id
1 'polypeptide(L)'
;MTPDVIVVGSGNAAMCAAIAALDGGSTVVVLEKADPEMAGGNSRYTAGAMRFAYDGRADLLPLLEDPLDERIQRADFGTYSRAQFAADLHGFNEGLELSVEQRALVDESLPTMQWLAEQGVRFEPIYDRQSFERDGIQVFWGGLTLAATGEGPGLVDRELAVVEQLGGEIRYSTAVADLVVDDGRVTGVVLENGQEMLANAVVLACGGFEANTEMRVQHLGSDWAHAKVRG
;
A
#
# COMPACT_ATOMS: atom_id res chain seq x y z
N MET A 1 8.88 -13.83 23.95
CA MET A 1 8.25 -14.85 23.08
C MET A 1 8.74 -14.61 21.67
N THR A 2 8.97 -15.64 20.90
CA THR A 2 9.28 -15.53 19.48
C THR A 2 7.97 -15.19 18.74
N PRO A 3 7.89 -14.13 17.93
CA PRO A 3 6.69 -13.81 17.16
C PRO A 3 6.47 -14.85 16.06
N ASP A 4 5.22 -15.02 15.64
CA ASP A 4 4.91 -15.86 14.49
C ASP A 4 5.40 -15.21 13.19
N VAL A 5 5.21 -13.89 13.06
CA VAL A 5 5.59 -13.13 11.87
C VAL A 5 6.39 -11.89 12.24
N ILE A 6 7.52 -11.69 11.56
CA ILE A 6 8.21 -10.41 11.49
C ILE A 6 7.85 -9.74 10.15
N VAL A 7 7.39 -8.50 10.20
CA VAL A 7 7.17 -7.65 9.00
C VAL A 7 8.23 -6.57 8.97
N VAL A 8 8.98 -6.46 7.87
CA VAL A 8 10.04 -5.47 7.70
C VAL A 8 9.54 -4.29 6.89
N GLY A 9 9.51 -3.10 7.53
CA GLY A 9 8.97 -1.85 6.99
C GLY A 9 7.61 -1.51 7.60
N SER A 10 7.15 -0.25 7.39
CA SER A 10 5.87 0.26 7.87
C SER A 10 5.05 1.00 6.80
N GLY A 11 5.37 0.81 5.52
CA GLY A 11 4.55 1.30 4.41
C GLY A 11 3.27 0.49 4.23
N ASN A 12 2.38 0.92 3.32
CA ASN A 12 1.09 0.30 3.05
C ASN A 12 1.18 -1.24 2.90
N ALA A 13 2.14 -1.75 2.13
CA ALA A 13 2.30 -3.20 1.95
C ALA A 13 2.64 -3.92 3.27
N ALA A 14 3.49 -3.31 4.10
CA ALA A 14 3.86 -3.85 5.41
C ALA A 14 2.67 -3.88 6.36
N MET A 15 1.92 -2.79 6.41
CA MET A 15 0.75 -2.68 7.29
C MET A 15 -0.35 -3.64 6.88
N CYS A 16 -0.66 -3.75 5.58
CA CYS A 16 -1.60 -4.74 5.08
C CYS A 16 -1.18 -6.18 5.46
N ALA A 17 0.10 -6.51 5.32
CA ALA A 17 0.62 -7.83 5.71
C ALA A 17 0.50 -8.07 7.22
N ALA A 18 0.82 -7.06 8.04
CA ALA A 18 0.70 -7.13 9.49
C ALA A 18 -0.76 -7.32 9.93
N ILE A 19 -1.69 -6.53 9.40
CA ILE A 19 -3.11 -6.62 9.70
C ILE A 19 -3.64 -8.01 9.31
N ALA A 20 -3.34 -8.48 8.11
CA ALA A 20 -3.80 -9.80 7.65
C ALA A 20 -3.26 -10.95 8.52
N ALA A 21 -2.01 -10.87 8.97
CA ALA A 21 -1.43 -11.88 9.86
C ALA A 21 -2.07 -11.83 11.27
N LEU A 22 -2.33 -10.65 11.81
CA LEU A 22 -3.02 -10.44 13.08
C LEU A 22 -4.46 -10.95 13.04
N ASP A 23 -5.21 -10.63 11.98
CA ASP A 23 -6.56 -11.16 11.75
C ASP A 23 -6.59 -12.69 11.67
N GLY A 24 -5.51 -13.28 11.12
CA GLY A 24 -5.30 -14.73 11.09
C GLY A 24 -4.89 -15.34 12.44
N GLY A 25 -4.80 -14.53 13.52
CA GLY A 25 -4.47 -14.97 14.87
C GLY A 25 -2.98 -15.14 15.14
N SER A 26 -2.11 -14.64 14.27
CA SER A 26 -0.65 -14.67 14.47
C SER A 26 -0.19 -13.54 15.39
N THR A 27 0.90 -13.78 16.13
CA THR A 27 1.63 -12.72 16.80
C THR A 27 2.57 -12.03 15.82
N VAL A 28 2.52 -10.70 15.74
CA VAL A 28 3.25 -9.90 14.74
C VAL A 28 4.15 -8.86 15.39
N VAL A 29 5.38 -8.77 14.90
CA VAL A 29 6.30 -7.67 15.18
C VAL A 29 6.66 -6.97 13.87
N VAL A 30 6.39 -5.68 13.79
CA VAL A 30 6.80 -4.82 12.68
C VAL A 30 8.11 -4.14 13.03
N LEU A 31 9.09 -4.18 12.13
CA LEU A 31 10.39 -3.53 12.29
C LEU A 31 10.51 -2.39 11.29
N GLU A 32 10.54 -1.15 11.79
CA GLU A 32 10.68 0.06 10.99
C GLU A 32 12.01 0.75 11.31
N LYS A 33 12.78 1.05 10.26
CA LYS A 33 14.08 1.72 10.42
C LYS A 33 13.99 3.19 10.85
N ALA A 34 12.92 3.87 10.43
CA ALA A 34 12.69 5.26 10.77
C ALA A 34 12.17 5.41 12.19
N ASP A 35 12.26 6.62 12.72
CA ASP A 35 11.54 7.01 13.93
C ASP A 35 10.02 7.12 13.67
N PRO A 36 9.18 7.24 14.71
CA PRO A 36 7.73 7.29 14.54
C PRO A 36 7.25 8.42 13.64
N GLU A 37 7.93 9.56 13.61
CA GLU A 37 7.53 10.76 12.86
C GLU A 37 7.73 10.56 11.35
N MET A 38 8.71 9.74 10.96
CA MET A 38 9.09 9.48 9.58
C MET A 38 8.64 8.11 9.07
N ALA A 39 7.99 7.32 9.91
CA ALA A 39 7.50 5.98 9.56
C ALA A 39 6.45 6.02 8.44
N GLY A 40 6.34 4.91 7.68
CA GLY A 40 5.39 4.77 6.58
C GLY A 40 6.02 4.78 5.19
N GLY A 41 7.35 5.02 5.11
CA GLY A 41 8.09 4.98 3.85
C GLY A 41 7.47 5.85 2.76
N ASN A 42 7.59 5.44 1.50
CA ASN A 42 7.04 6.19 0.37
C ASN A 42 5.50 6.34 0.42
N SER A 43 4.79 5.44 1.11
CA SER A 43 3.33 5.52 1.24
C SER A 43 2.88 6.81 1.91
N ARG A 44 3.63 7.30 2.91
CA ARG A 44 3.34 8.56 3.61
C ARG A 44 3.41 9.80 2.69
N TYR A 45 4.23 9.75 1.64
CA TYR A 45 4.46 10.88 0.73
C TYR A 45 3.57 10.85 -0.53
N THR A 46 2.65 9.90 -0.61
CA THR A 46 1.69 9.80 -1.72
C THR A 46 0.48 10.69 -1.50
N ALA A 47 -0.31 10.87 -2.55
CA ALA A 47 -1.64 11.47 -2.43
C ALA A 47 -2.70 10.47 -1.93
N GLY A 48 -2.31 9.29 -1.44
CA GLY A 48 -3.22 8.27 -0.97
C GLY A 48 -4.13 7.65 -2.03
N ALA A 49 -3.94 8.01 -3.30
CA ALA A 49 -4.79 7.57 -4.40
C ALA A 49 -4.51 6.12 -4.77
N MET A 50 -5.56 5.32 -4.90
CA MET A 50 -5.48 3.90 -5.25
C MET A 50 -6.23 3.61 -6.53
N ARG A 51 -5.60 2.83 -7.43
CA ARG A 51 -6.24 2.35 -8.66
C ARG A 51 -6.85 0.98 -8.41
N PHE A 52 -8.13 0.85 -8.72
CA PHE A 52 -8.86 -0.41 -8.59
C PHE A 52 -10.01 -0.48 -9.59
N ALA A 53 -10.43 -1.69 -9.93
CA ALA A 53 -11.57 -1.92 -10.80
C ALA A 53 -12.89 -1.79 -10.01
N TYR A 54 -13.91 -1.18 -10.65
CA TYR A 54 -15.26 -1.09 -10.10
C TYR A 54 -16.29 -0.97 -11.23
N ASP A 55 -17.51 -1.43 -10.97
CA ASP A 55 -18.59 -1.44 -11.95
C ASP A 55 -19.56 -0.26 -11.80
N GLY A 56 -19.29 0.62 -10.83
CA GLY A 56 -20.08 1.83 -10.62
C GLY A 56 -20.13 2.32 -9.19
N ARG A 57 -21.01 3.27 -8.95
CA ARG A 57 -21.17 3.95 -7.66
C ARG A 57 -21.41 3.00 -6.49
N ALA A 58 -22.14 1.91 -6.70
CA ALA A 58 -22.48 0.98 -5.63
C ALA A 58 -21.25 0.33 -4.99
N ASP A 59 -20.17 0.12 -5.77
CA ASP A 59 -18.92 -0.42 -5.27
C ASP A 59 -18.11 0.61 -4.46
N LEU A 60 -18.32 1.90 -4.74
CA LEU A 60 -17.54 3.00 -4.13
C LEU A 60 -18.14 3.45 -2.79
N LEU A 61 -19.48 3.52 -2.67
CA LEU A 61 -20.14 4.05 -1.48
C LEU A 61 -19.71 3.39 -0.16
N PRO A 62 -19.52 2.06 -0.07
CA PRO A 62 -19.07 1.41 1.17
C PRO A 62 -17.65 1.80 1.60
N LEU A 63 -16.83 2.32 0.68
CA LEU A 63 -15.44 2.68 0.91
C LEU A 63 -15.31 4.09 1.50
N LEU A 64 -16.32 4.94 1.30
CA LEU A 64 -16.24 6.37 1.58
C LEU A 64 -16.32 6.70 3.07
N GLU A 65 -15.58 7.73 3.48
CA GLU A 65 -15.67 8.32 4.83
C GLU A 65 -17.05 8.94 5.07
N ASP A 66 -17.54 9.72 4.11
CA ASP A 66 -18.88 10.32 4.15
C ASP A 66 -19.67 10.01 2.86
N PRO A 67 -20.38 8.86 2.82
CA PRO A 67 -21.17 8.50 1.64
C PRO A 67 -22.41 9.39 1.42
N LEU A 68 -22.76 10.26 2.38
CA LEU A 68 -23.91 11.16 2.31
C LEU A 68 -23.54 12.57 1.83
N ASP A 69 -22.28 12.88 1.57
CA ASP A 69 -21.86 14.18 1.00
C ASP A 69 -22.68 14.49 -0.25
N GLU A 70 -23.28 15.69 -0.30
CA GLU A 70 -24.13 16.13 -1.42
C GLU A 70 -23.39 16.10 -2.77
N ARG A 71 -22.08 16.29 -2.80
CA ARG A 71 -21.27 16.22 -4.02
C ARG A 71 -21.29 14.83 -4.61
N ILE A 72 -21.31 13.79 -3.76
CA ILE A 72 -21.39 12.39 -4.19
C ILE A 72 -22.73 12.13 -4.90
N GLN A 73 -23.81 12.79 -4.45
CA GLN A 73 -25.12 12.65 -5.09
C GLN A 73 -25.16 13.25 -6.51
N ARG A 74 -24.26 14.19 -6.80
CA ARG A 74 -24.11 14.87 -8.09
C ARG A 74 -22.86 14.41 -8.86
N ALA A 75 -22.31 13.26 -8.50
CA ALA A 75 -21.12 12.70 -9.14
C ALA A 75 -21.50 11.56 -10.08
N ASP A 76 -20.90 11.58 -11.26
CA ASP A 76 -20.85 10.46 -12.19
C ASP A 76 -19.46 9.81 -12.08
N PHE A 77 -19.39 8.69 -11.39
CA PHE A 77 -18.14 7.97 -11.19
C PHE A 77 -17.79 7.06 -12.38
N GLY A 78 -18.72 6.87 -13.31
CA GLY A 78 -18.55 5.95 -14.41
C GLY A 78 -18.30 4.52 -13.93
N THR A 79 -17.53 3.78 -14.73
CA THR A 79 -17.02 2.43 -14.44
C THR A 79 -15.55 2.33 -14.80
N TYR A 80 -14.85 1.43 -14.14
CA TYR A 80 -13.48 1.07 -14.54
C TYR A 80 -13.33 -0.44 -14.38
N SER A 81 -13.66 -1.16 -15.45
CA SER A 81 -13.71 -2.61 -15.42
C SER A 81 -12.34 -3.26 -15.26
N ARG A 82 -12.31 -4.52 -14.77
CA ARG A 82 -11.08 -5.33 -14.74
C ARG A 82 -10.42 -5.42 -16.11
N ALA A 83 -11.21 -5.51 -17.18
CA ALA A 83 -10.70 -5.55 -18.53
C ALA A 83 -9.98 -4.25 -18.93
N GLN A 84 -10.51 -3.09 -18.53
CA GLN A 84 -9.84 -1.80 -18.73
C GLN A 84 -8.56 -1.71 -17.93
N PHE A 85 -8.58 -2.10 -16.65
CA PHE A 85 -7.38 -2.09 -15.81
C PHE A 85 -6.29 -3.00 -16.38
N ALA A 86 -6.65 -4.21 -16.81
CA ALA A 86 -5.71 -5.12 -17.48
C ALA A 86 -5.15 -4.54 -18.77
N ALA A 87 -5.99 -3.88 -19.58
CA ALA A 87 -5.56 -3.23 -20.82
C ALA A 87 -4.60 -2.06 -20.56
N ASP A 88 -4.85 -1.26 -19.53
CA ASP A 88 -3.94 -0.18 -19.11
C ASP A 88 -2.58 -0.75 -18.71
N LEU A 89 -2.55 -1.80 -17.87
CA LEU A 89 -1.30 -2.46 -17.47
C LEU A 89 -0.55 -3.06 -18.67
N HIS A 90 -1.26 -3.69 -19.59
CA HIS A 90 -0.67 -4.22 -20.82
C HIS A 90 -0.03 -3.09 -21.65
N GLY A 91 -0.67 -1.92 -21.73
CA GLY A 91 -0.11 -0.75 -22.40
C GLY A 91 1.18 -0.25 -21.74
N PHE A 92 1.25 -0.24 -20.41
CA PHE A 92 2.48 0.11 -19.66
C PHE A 92 3.59 -0.94 -19.80
N ASN A 93 3.24 -2.21 -19.99
CA ASN A 93 4.17 -3.31 -20.20
C ASN A 93 4.68 -3.42 -21.66
N GLU A 94 4.57 -2.37 -22.45
CA GLU A 94 4.98 -2.38 -23.87
C GLU A 94 4.32 -3.53 -24.68
N GLY A 95 3.11 -3.92 -24.30
CA GLY A 95 2.36 -4.99 -24.96
C GLY A 95 2.72 -6.41 -24.51
N LEU A 96 3.54 -6.56 -23.47
CA LEU A 96 3.81 -7.87 -22.88
C LEU A 96 2.61 -8.39 -22.10
N GLU A 97 2.44 -9.71 -22.09
CA GLU A 97 1.42 -10.37 -21.27
C GLU A 97 1.57 -10.05 -19.78
N LEU A 98 0.45 -9.88 -19.08
CA LEU A 98 0.45 -9.63 -17.66
C LEU A 98 1.01 -10.82 -16.90
N SER A 99 1.88 -10.55 -15.91
CA SER A 99 2.35 -11.55 -14.97
C SER A 99 1.19 -12.08 -14.08
N VAL A 100 1.45 -13.14 -13.31
CA VAL A 100 0.49 -13.68 -12.35
C VAL A 100 0.15 -12.63 -11.30
N GLU A 101 1.15 -11.88 -10.83
CA GLU A 101 1.00 -10.82 -9.82
C GLU A 101 0.19 -9.63 -10.36
N GLN A 102 0.42 -9.24 -11.60
CA GLN A 102 -0.36 -8.17 -12.24
C GLN A 102 -1.83 -8.58 -12.45
N ARG A 103 -2.09 -9.84 -12.80
CA ARG A 103 -3.46 -10.35 -12.87
C ARG A 103 -4.12 -10.37 -11.50
N ALA A 104 -3.41 -10.86 -10.47
CA ALA A 104 -3.89 -10.82 -9.10
C ALA A 104 -4.21 -9.38 -8.64
N LEU A 105 -3.33 -8.41 -8.97
CA LEU A 105 -3.59 -7.00 -8.69
C LEU A 105 -4.90 -6.51 -9.30
N VAL A 106 -5.19 -6.86 -10.55
CA VAL A 106 -6.44 -6.47 -11.23
C VAL A 106 -7.65 -7.14 -10.56
N ASP A 107 -7.58 -8.44 -10.37
CA ASP A 107 -8.71 -9.26 -9.91
C ASP A 107 -9.08 -8.98 -8.44
N GLU A 108 -8.07 -8.75 -7.60
CA GLU A 108 -8.24 -8.53 -6.16
C GLU A 108 -8.31 -7.04 -5.77
N SER A 109 -8.26 -6.11 -6.74
CA SER A 109 -8.19 -4.68 -6.44
C SER A 109 -9.41 -4.16 -5.65
N LEU A 110 -10.64 -4.45 -6.08
CA LEU A 110 -11.85 -4.05 -5.36
C LEU A 110 -12.02 -4.81 -4.04
N PRO A 111 -11.88 -6.15 -3.98
CA PRO A 111 -11.89 -6.88 -2.71
C PRO A 111 -10.90 -6.33 -1.68
N THR A 112 -9.68 -5.96 -2.10
CA THR A 112 -8.68 -5.35 -1.22
C THR A 112 -9.11 -3.98 -0.70
N MET A 113 -9.71 -3.14 -1.53
CA MET A 113 -10.26 -1.85 -1.10
C MET A 113 -11.39 -2.02 -0.08
N GLN A 114 -12.26 -3.01 -0.29
CA GLN A 114 -13.35 -3.35 0.63
C GLN A 114 -12.79 -3.84 1.96
N TRP A 115 -11.80 -4.75 1.92
CA TRP A 115 -11.13 -5.22 3.12
C TRP A 115 -10.44 -4.08 3.89
N LEU A 116 -9.73 -3.17 3.22
CA LEU A 116 -9.15 -1.98 3.88
C LEU A 116 -10.23 -1.12 4.56
N ALA A 117 -11.38 -0.94 3.91
CA ALA A 117 -12.49 -0.19 4.50
C ALA A 117 -13.08 -0.90 5.73
N GLU A 118 -13.16 -2.23 5.74
CA GLU A 118 -13.55 -3.05 6.89
C GLU A 118 -12.56 -2.93 8.04
N GLN A 119 -11.25 -2.79 7.73
CA GLN A 119 -10.21 -2.51 8.71
C GLN A 119 -10.19 -1.05 9.22
N GLY A 120 -11.08 -0.19 8.73
CA GLY A 120 -11.21 1.19 9.19
C GLY A 120 -10.45 2.23 8.35
N VAL A 121 -9.78 1.84 7.29
CA VAL A 121 -9.24 2.78 6.30
C VAL A 121 -10.41 3.34 5.49
N ARG A 122 -10.52 4.67 5.40
CA ARG A 122 -11.61 5.34 4.69
C ARG A 122 -11.07 6.17 3.53
N PHE A 123 -11.95 6.39 2.55
CA PHE A 123 -11.58 7.01 1.29
C PHE A 123 -12.49 8.20 0.98
N GLU A 124 -11.97 9.09 0.14
CA GLU A 124 -12.71 10.23 -0.38
C GLU A 124 -12.49 10.37 -1.90
N PRO A 125 -13.47 10.91 -2.65
CA PRO A 125 -13.31 11.14 -4.08
C PRO A 125 -12.28 12.23 -4.38
N ILE A 126 -11.45 12.00 -5.40
CA ILE A 126 -10.42 12.95 -5.86
C ILE A 126 -11.02 13.96 -6.84
N TYR A 127 -11.77 14.93 -6.33
CA TYR A 127 -12.49 15.90 -7.16
C TYR A 127 -11.56 16.76 -8.04
N ASP A 128 -10.48 17.28 -7.48
CA ASP A 128 -9.67 18.31 -8.14
C ASP A 128 -8.79 17.76 -9.27
N ARG A 129 -8.41 16.50 -9.22
CA ARG A 129 -7.41 15.91 -10.12
C ARG A 129 -7.92 14.79 -11.01
N GLN A 130 -9.06 14.19 -10.65
CA GLN A 130 -9.57 12.98 -11.33
C GLN A 130 -10.99 13.19 -11.86
N SER A 131 -11.48 14.42 -11.85
CA SER A 131 -12.81 14.74 -12.34
C SER A 131 -12.89 16.13 -12.95
N PHE A 132 -13.96 16.40 -13.66
CA PHE A 132 -14.33 17.72 -14.20
C PHE A 132 -15.83 17.95 -14.08
N GLU A 133 -16.25 19.19 -14.04
CA GLU A 133 -17.66 19.53 -14.02
C GLU A 133 -18.25 19.59 -15.44
N ARG A 134 -19.42 18.96 -15.63
CA ARG A 134 -20.23 19.06 -16.84
C ARG A 134 -21.71 19.16 -16.45
N ASP A 135 -22.35 20.24 -16.81
CA ASP A 135 -23.77 20.51 -16.55
C ASP A 135 -24.16 20.38 -15.06
N GLY A 136 -23.28 20.82 -14.15
CA GLY A 136 -23.48 20.74 -12.69
C GLY A 136 -23.27 19.33 -12.11
N ILE A 137 -22.75 18.39 -12.90
CA ILE A 137 -22.40 17.03 -12.50
C ILE A 137 -20.88 16.91 -12.48
N GLN A 138 -20.32 16.37 -11.40
CA GLN A 138 -18.91 16.04 -11.32
C GLN A 138 -18.66 14.69 -11.99
N VAL A 139 -17.94 14.68 -13.12
CA VAL A 139 -17.66 13.49 -13.93
C VAL A 139 -16.24 13.01 -13.67
N PHE A 140 -16.08 11.78 -13.23
CA PHE A 140 -14.78 11.15 -12.99
C PHE A 140 -14.30 10.39 -14.22
N TRP A 141 -12.96 10.36 -14.41
CA TRP A 141 -12.36 9.66 -15.57
C TRP A 141 -12.24 8.15 -15.37
N GLY A 142 -12.46 7.64 -14.14
CA GLY A 142 -12.37 6.23 -13.79
C GLY A 142 -10.96 5.77 -13.37
N GLY A 143 -10.92 4.62 -12.73
CA GLY A 143 -9.69 3.94 -12.30
C GLY A 143 -9.03 4.51 -11.05
N LEU A 144 -8.67 5.77 -11.03
CA LEU A 144 -8.04 6.46 -9.91
C LEU A 144 -9.02 7.47 -9.29
N THR A 145 -10.13 6.98 -8.79
CA THR A 145 -11.28 7.79 -8.37
C THR A 145 -11.21 8.19 -6.90
N LEU A 146 -10.66 7.34 -6.06
CA LEU A 146 -10.58 7.52 -4.62
C LEU A 146 -9.15 7.65 -4.11
N ALA A 147 -8.99 8.46 -3.06
CA ALA A 147 -7.79 8.51 -2.23
C ALA A 147 -8.16 8.19 -0.78
N ALA A 148 -7.21 7.69 -0.02
CA ALA A 148 -7.38 7.57 1.43
C ALA A 148 -7.61 8.96 2.04
N THR A 149 -8.55 9.06 2.97
CA THR A 149 -8.84 10.30 3.70
C THR A 149 -7.60 10.78 4.45
N GLY A 150 -7.17 12.02 4.19
CA GLY A 150 -5.91 12.56 4.70
C GLY A 150 -4.69 12.18 3.88
N GLU A 151 -4.90 11.69 2.66
CA GLU A 151 -3.86 11.31 1.69
C GLU A 151 -2.92 10.20 2.24
N GLY A 152 -1.64 10.21 1.83
CA GLY A 152 -0.64 9.23 2.28
C GLY A 152 -0.41 9.23 3.80
N PRO A 153 -0.28 10.37 4.47
CA PRO A 153 -0.23 10.42 5.92
C PRO A 153 -1.44 9.78 6.59
N GLY A 154 -2.66 10.13 6.14
CA GLY A 154 -3.89 9.56 6.69
C GLY A 154 -4.01 8.05 6.50
N LEU A 155 -3.59 7.55 5.33
CA LEU A 155 -3.51 6.11 5.07
C LEU A 155 -2.61 5.40 6.09
N VAL A 156 -1.36 5.84 6.19
CA VAL A 156 -0.35 5.23 7.08
C VAL A 156 -0.76 5.32 8.54
N ASP A 157 -1.24 6.48 9.00
CA ASP A 157 -1.62 6.67 10.40
C ASP A 157 -2.80 5.77 10.79
N ARG A 158 -3.77 5.57 9.90
CA ARG A 158 -4.89 4.64 10.14
C ARG A 158 -4.45 3.19 10.16
N GLU A 159 -3.59 2.78 9.23
CA GLU A 159 -3.06 1.42 9.17
C GLU A 159 -2.20 1.08 10.40
N LEU A 160 -1.32 1.99 10.83
CA LEU A 160 -0.54 1.83 12.07
C LEU A 160 -1.45 1.65 13.29
N ALA A 161 -2.48 2.50 13.40
CA ALA A 161 -3.45 2.40 14.49
C ALA A 161 -4.19 1.06 14.50
N VAL A 162 -4.55 0.51 13.34
CA VAL A 162 -5.18 -0.81 13.22
C VAL A 162 -4.24 -1.92 13.70
N VAL A 163 -2.97 -1.89 13.28
CA VAL A 163 -1.96 -2.86 13.76
C VAL A 163 -1.85 -2.84 15.28
N GLU A 164 -1.77 -1.65 15.90
CA GLU A 164 -1.71 -1.50 17.36
C GLU A 164 -2.99 -1.99 18.05
N GLN A 165 -4.16 -1.68 17.51
CA GLN A 165 -5.46 -2.11 18.05
C GLN A 165 -5.62 -3.64 18.01
N LEU A 166 -5.10 -4.29 16.99
CA LEU A 166 -5.08 -5.75 16.86
C LEU A 166 -3.99 -6.42 17.73
N GLY A 167 -3.19 -5.63 18.46
CA GLY A 167 -2.15 -6.13 19.36
C GLY A 167 -0.82 -6.41 18.72
N GLY A 168 -0.58 -5.92 17.50
CA GLY A 168 0.74 -5.94 16.85
C GLY A 168 1.73 -5.03 17.56
N GLU A 169 2.99 -5.44 17.63
CA GLU A 169 4.09 -4.63 18.16
C GLU A 169 4.81 -3.93 17.01
N ILE A 170 4.98 -2.59 17.10
CA ILE A 170 5.76 -1.82 16.13
C ILE A 170 7.03 -1.33 16.81
N ARG A 171 8.19 -1.70 16.27
CA ARG A 171 9.50 -1.24 16.74
C ARG A 171 10.09 -0.27 15.73
N TYR A 172 10.07 0.98 16.09
CA TYR A 172 10.71 2.06 15.33
C TYR A 172 12.23 2.10 15.59
N SER A 173 12.96 2.85 14.78
CA SER A 173 14.40 2.98 14.84
C SER A 173 15.12 1.62 14.88
N THR A 174 14.53 0.62 14.20
CA THR A 174 14.96 -0.78 14.21
C THR A 174 15.19 -1.26 12.77
N ALA A 175 16.37 -0.99 12.25
CA ALA A 175 16.71 -1.36 10.89
C ALA A 175 17.14 -2.83 10.79
N VAL A 176 16.61 -3.51 9.77
CA VAL A 176 17.00 -4.87 9.40
C VAL A 176 18.10 -4.80 8.35
N ALA A 177 19.19 -5.52 8.57
CA ALA A 177 20.34 -5.59 7.68
C ALA A 177 20.36 -6.85 6.82
N ASP A 178 19.90 -7.98 7.36
CA ASP A 178 19.99 -9.27 6.66
C ASP A 178 18.91 -10.25 7.19
N LEU A 179 18.81 -11.41 6.55
CA LEU A 179 17.96 -12.50 6.96
C LEU A 179 18.76 -13.57 7.71
N VAL A 180 18.18 -14.13 8.76
CA VAL A 180 18.70 -15.39 9.37
C VAL A 180 18.21 -16.54 8.53
N VAL A 181 19.15 -17.29 7.94
CA VAL A 181 18.84 -18.45 7.09
C VAL A 181 19.49 -19.69 7.72
N ASP A 182 18.66 -20.69 8.02
CA ASP A 182 19.09 -21.98 8.54
C ASP A 182 18.60 -23.09 7.60
N ASP A 183 19.51 -23.90 7.12
CA ASP A 183 19.26 -25.00 6.16
C ASP A 183 18.37 -24.58 4.96
N GLY A 184 18.64 -23.39 4.40
CA GLY A 184 17.91 -22.83 3.25
C GLY A 184 16.53 -22.27 3.59
N ARG A 185 16.15 -22.20 4.85
CA ARG A 185 14.90 -21.60 5.34
C ARG A 185 15.17 -20.32 6.10
N VAL A 186 14.38 -19.27 5.82
CA VAL A 186 14.39 -18.05 6.60
C VAL A 186 13.75 -18.33 7.97
N THR A 187 14.49 -18.03 9.04
CA THR A 187 14.09 -18.26 10.43
C THR A 187 14.07 -16.97 11.26
N GLY A 188 14.37 -15.83 10.66
CA GLY A 188 14.40 -14.54 11.32
C GLY A 188 15.11 -13.46 10.51
N VAL A 189 15.50 -12.40 11.20
CA VAL A 189 16.21 -11.25 10.65
C VAL A 189 17.43 -10.90 11.51
N VAL A 190 18.43 -10.28 10.89
CA VAL A 190 19.56 -9.66 11.55
C VAL A 190 19.37 -8.16 11.54
N LEU A 191 19.40 -7.52 12.70
CA LEU A 191 19.33 -6.07 12.84
C LEU A 191 20.67 -5.41 12.52
N GLU A 192 20.71 -4.13 12.19
CA GLU A 192 21.95 -3.38 11.93
C GLU A 192 22.94 -3.41 13.11
N ASN A 193 22.46 -3.58 14.33
CA ASN A 193 23.33 -3.72 15.51
C ASN A 193 23.91 -5.13 15.69
N GLY A 194 23.63 -6.06 14.76
CA GLY A 194 24.09 -7.43 14.77
C GLY A 194 23.23 -8.38 15.62
N GLN A 195 22.16 -7.93 16.24
CA GLN A 195 21.23 -8.77 17.00
C GLN A 195 20.35 -9.59 16.04
N GLU A 196 20.17 -10.87 16.31
CA GLU A 196 19.23 -11.71 15.60
C GLU A 196 17.86 -11.67 16.30
N MET A 197 16.80 -11.63 15.48
CA MET A 197 15.41 -11.83 15.90
C MET A 197 14.80 -12.98 15.11
N LEU A 198 14.40 -14.04 15.82
CA LEU A 198 13.80 -15.22 15.20
C LEU A 198 12.29 -15.06 15.08
N ALA A 199 11.71 -15.68 14.03
CA ALA A 199 10.27 -15.79 13.80
C ALA A 199 9.96 -17.03 12.96
N ASN A 200 8.68 -17.45 12.93
CA ASN A 200 8.25 -18.55 12.09
C ASN A 200 8.19 -18.15 10.61
N ALA A 201 7.91 -16.85 10.33
CA ALA A 201 7.89 -16.28 8.99
C ALA A 201 8.40 -14.83 8.99
N VAL A 202 8.94 -14.38 7.85
CA VAL A 202 9.37 -13.00 7.62
C VAL A 202 8.73 -12.49 6.34
N VAL A 203 8.10 -11.30 6.44
CA VAL A 203 7.57 -10.57 5.29
C VAL A 203 8.47 -9.37 5.02
N LEU A 204 9.12 -9.35 3.84
CA LEU A 204 9.90 -8.22 3.39
C LEU A 204 8.98 -7.22 2.66
N ALA A 205 8.65 -6.12 3.33
CA ALA A 205 7.80 -5.06 2.82
C ALA A 205 8.45 -3.67 3.00
N CYS A 206 9.78 -3.63 2.91
CA CYS A 206 10.63 -2.45 3.12
C CYS A 206 10.67 -1.48 1.93
N GLY A 207 9.78 -1.64 0.95
CA GLY A 207 9.72 -0.81 -0.25
C GLY A 207 10.80 -1.16 -1.27
N GLY A 208 11.09 -0.20 -2.15
CA GLY A 208 12.10 -0.35 -3.20
C GLY A 208 13.40 0.39 -2.91
N PHE A 209 14.25 0.46 -3.92
CA PHE A 209 15.55 1.12 -3.83
C PHE A 209 15.57 2.52 -4.49
N GLU A 210 14.40 3.11 -4.71
CA GLU A 210 14.26 4.37 -5.45
C GLU A 210 15.06 5.52 -4.83
N ALA A 211 15.19 5.55 -3.49
CA ALA A 211 15.98 6.55 -2.78
C ALA A 211 17.49 6.25 -2.78
N ASN A 212 17.92 5.02 -3.10
CA ASN A 212 19.32 4.61 -3.13
C ASN A 212 19.95 4.90 -4.49
N THR A 213 20.78 5.95 -4.57
CA THR A 213 21.41 6.39 -5.82
C THR A 213 22.33 5.31 -6.43
N GLU A 214 23.08 4.59 -5.60
CA GLU A 214 24.00 3.55 -6.05
C GLU A 214 23.25 2.38 -6.69
N MET A 215 22.20 1.90 -6.04
CA MET A 215 21.35 0.83 -6.57
C MET A 215 20.60 1.28 -7.84
N ARG A 216 20.13 2.54 -7.90
CA ARG A 216 19.53 3.06 -9.13
C ARG A 216 20.52 3.02 -10.29
N VAL A 217 21.75 3.49 -10.08
CA VAL A 217 22.80 3.46 -11.13
C VAL A 217 23.13 2.01 -11.52
N GLN A 218 23.26 1.13 -10.54
CA GLN A 218 23.61 -0.26 -10.77
C GLN A 218 22.55 -1.02 -11.58
N HIS A 219 21.26 -0.81 -11.24
CA HIS A 219 20.16 -1.61 -11.80
C HIS A 219 19.42 -0.93 -12.95
N LEU A 220 19.42 0.42 -13.01
CA LEU A 220 18.66 1.19 -14.00
C LEU A 220 19.56 1.98 -14.96
N GLY A 221 20.84 2.14 -14.64
CA GLY A 221 21.81 2.86 -15.46
C GLY A 221 22.18 4.23 -14.91
N SER A 222 23.28 4.81 -15.46
CA SER A 222 23.90 6.06 -14.96
C SER A 222 22.97 7.27 -14.98
N ASP A 223 22.03 7.34 -15.91
CA ASP A 223 21.12 8.48 -16.08
C ASP A 223 20.18 8.62 -14.87
N TRP A 224 19.92 7.54 -14.15
CA TRP A 224 19.12 7.52 -12.94
C TRP A 224 19.78 8.09 -11.68
N ALA A 225 21.10 8.42 -11.77
CA ALA A 225 21.81 9.07 -10.67
C ALA A 225 21.17 10.42 -10.26
N HIS A 226 20.56 11.12 -11.23
CA HIS A 226 19.97 12.46 -11.04
C HIS A 226 18.49 12.45 -10.71
N ALA A 227 17.86 11.29 -10.65
CA ALA A 227 16.44 11.19 -10.31
C ALA A 227 16.20 11.69 -8.88
N LYS A 228 15.21 12.59 -8.73
CA LYS A 228 14.75 13.06 -7.41
C LYS A 228 13.59 12.21 -6.98
N VAL A 229 13.69 11.61 -5.82
CA VAL A 229 12.67 10.73 -5.24
C VAL A 229 12.22 11.33 -3.92
N ARG A 230 10.94 11.16 -3.60
CA ARG A 230 10.37 11.49 -2.28
C ARG A 230 10.55 10.27 -1.37
N GLY A 231 10.83 10.53 -0.11
CA GLY A 231 10.98 9.48 0.90
C GLY A 231 12.43 9.15 1.25
#